data_ece7498721de7eb56381e95c820d5e20
#
_entry.id   ece7498721de7eb56381e95c820d5e20
#
_cell.length_a   1.000
_cell.length_b   1.000
_cell.length_c   1.000
_cell.angle_alpha   90.00
_cell.angle_beta   90.00
_cell.angle_gamma   90.00
#
_symmetry.space_group_name_H-M   'P 1'
#
loop_
_entity.id
_entity.type
_entity.pdbx_description
1 polymer ?
#
loop_
_entity_poly.entity_id
_entity_poly.type
_entity_poly.pdbx_seq_one_letter_code
_entity_poly.pdbx_strand_id
1 'polypeptide(L)'
;MATFRVGVGSFNINDGSVGIGTEGSGHGNLKVEGTIKSTKNLDVLGVSTFTRYSGFSADEVNINNRDLTLSGEYSTTGDIVVEDGASLTVGLGSTACVGSVECISVKHHFSVPVGDTNQRNETSGYAEGTVRYNRDLGTMEFFNGNEWRQFTYISDIQNSPSSRGRAVFNGVNPGKGMYSVEIMSQGSAQDFGDTSSEHAIAASFSSSTRGIIGGGYTAPAVITAIEYVTIASAGNAISFGSLATSSFRNSGGCSSSTRGLFFGGGYPSYNNVIEYVEINTLGNALDFGDQTTENAWRRCFSSATRGFSAGGFDGPAAPNITTQMVTIASKGNAIEFGELQTKVFGMGAFANSVKGVFGGGYTPGYAHTIDDIQFFTMASEGNAIDFGNLTTANGSPAGASNPVRGLFAGGYLSPGNNSDRIQFITISSGGSAQDFGDLTISTNRSDGFTDSHGGLGGF
;
A
#
# COMPACT_ATOMS: atom_id res chain seq x y z
N MET A 1 36.97 -41.71 -38.41
CA MET A 1 36.43 -41.90 -37.08
C MET A 1 37.39 -42.79 -36.28
N ALA A 2 38.13 -42.26 -35.37
CA ALA A 2 38.97 -43.06 -34.50
C ALA A 2 38.14 -43.48 -33.27
N THR A 3 37.95 -44.78 -33.11
CA THR A 3 37.21 -45.32 -31.96
C THR A 3 38.21 -45.93 -31.00
N PHE A 4 38.33 -45.38 -29.81
CA PHE A 4 39.09 -45.95 -28.75
C PHE A 4 38.17 -46.81 -27.87
N ARG A 5 38.43 -48.11 -27.77
CA ARG A 5 37.68 -49.03 -26.90
C ARG A 5 38.58 -49.57 -25.83
N VAL A 6 38.21 -49.33 -24.58
CA VAL A 6 38.82 -49.99 -23.42
C VAL A 6 37.86 -51.12 -23.00
N GLY A 7 38.35 -52.36 -22.95
CA GLY A 7 37.60 -53.49 -22.43
C GLY A 7 37.36 -53.40 -20.95
N VAL A 8 36.86 -54.45 -20.30
CA VAL A 8 36.56 -54.50 -18.88
C VAL A 8 37.85 -54.23 -18.05
N GLY A 9 38.01 -53.00 -17.58
CA GLY A 9 39.18 -52.57 -16.81
C GLY A 9 39.27 -51.05 -16.73
N SER A 10 39.97 -50.52 -15.73
CA SER A 10 40.23 -49.09 -15.57
C SER A 10 41.32 -48.62 -16.53
N PHE A 11 41.07 -47.51 -17.23
CA PHE A 11 42.10 -46.80 -17.96
C PHE A 11 42.64 -45.67 -17.06
N ASN A 12 43.89 -45.85 -16.59
CA ASN A 12 44.55 -44.85 -15.76
C ASN A 12 45.64 -44.17 -16.58
N ILE A 13 45.62 -42.85 -16.63
CA ILE A 13 46.73 -42.04 -17.13
C ILE A 13 47.29 -41.29 -15.89
N ASN A 14 48.51 -41.66 -15.51
CA ASN A 14 49.26 -40.92 -14.51
C ASN A 14 50.13 -39.89 -15.23
N ASP A 15 49.87 -38.59 -14.98
CA ASP A 15 50.58 -37.46 -15.52
C ASP A 15 50.57 -37.32 -17.08
N GLY A 16 49.41 -36.92 -17.61
CA GLY A 16 49.30 -36.58 -19.03
C GLY A 16 47.88 -36.28 -19.46
N SER A 17 47.75 -35.46 -20.50
CA SER A 17 46.46 -35.17 -21.15
C SER A 17 46.13 -36.20 -22.20
N VAL A 18 44.89 -36.70 -22.23
CA VAL A 18 44.37 -37.45 -23.39
C VAL A 18 43.59 -36.48 -24.25
N GLY A 19 44.16 -36.12 -25.40
CA GLY A 19 43.47 -35.39 -26.44
C GLY A 19 42.60 -36.38 -27.27
N ILE A 20 41.30 -36.23 -27.28
CA ILE A 20 40.36 -36.91 -28.18
C ILE A 20 39.87 -35.89 -29.18
N GLY A 21 40.46 -35.89 -30.38
CA GLY A 21 40.17 -34.99 -31.47
C GLY A 21 41.36 -34.79 -32.38
N THR A 22 41.16 -34.21 -33.55
CA THR A 22 42.25 -33.85 -34.47
C THR A 22 42.56 -32.37 -34.33
N GLU A 23 43.84 -32.00 -34.36
CA GLU A 23 44.24 -30.61 -34.59
C GLU A 23 43.72 -30.16 -35.98
N GLY A 24 42.69 -29.33 -35.98
CA GLY A 24 42.10 -28.80 -37.21
C GLY A 24 40.65 -29.17 -37.34
N SER A 25 39.79 -28.20 -37.21
CA SER A 25 38.37 -28.06 -37.59
C SER A 25 37.39 -29.27 -37.51
N GLY A 26 37.75 -30.36 -36.86
CA GLY A 26 36.88 -31.53 -36.70
C GLY A 26 36.52 -31.73 -35.22
N HIS A 27 35.25 -31.61 -34.90
CA HIS A 27 34.76 -31.91 -33.53
C HIS A 27 34.80 -33.38 -33.25
N GLY A 28 35.67 -33.81 -32.33
CA GLY A 28 35.65 -35.16 -31.78
C GLY A 28 34.66 -35.25 -30.62
N ASN A 29 33.78 -36.23 -30.65
CA ASN A 29 32.84 -36.50 -29.57
C ASN A 29 33.36 -37.61 -28.69
N LEU A 30 33.49 -37.38 -27.39
CA LEU A 30 33.66 -38.42 -26.39
C LEU A 30 32.29 -38.88 -25.89
N LYS A 31 31.90 -40.12 -26.24
CA LYS A 31 30.73 -40.78 -25.68
C LYS A 31 31.16 -41.72 -24.57
N VAL A 32 30.75 -41.44 -23.33
CA VAL A 32 30.96 -42.31 -22.18
C VAL A 32 29.63 -42.93 -21.78
N GLU A 33 29.52 -44.25 -21.94
CA GLU A 33 28.39 -45.03 -21.42
C GLU A 33 28.77 -45.52 -20.03
N GLY A 34 28.52 -44.63 -19.02
CA GLY A 34 28.91 -44.85 -17.63
C GLY A 34 29.22 -43.56 -16.88
N THR A 35 29.97 -43.66 -15.82
CA THR A 35 30.26 -42.50 -14.95
C THR A 35 31.64 -41.94 -15.28
N ILE A 36 31.73 -40.64 -15.51
CA ILE A 36 32.98 -39.89 -15.50
C ILE A 36 33.27 -39.47 -14.06
N LYS A 37 34.41 -39.88 -13.52
CA LYS A 37 34.94 -39.41 -12.24
C LYS A 37 36.14 -38.51 -12.48
N SER A 38 36.05 -37.26 -12.05
CA SER A 38 37.17 -36.35 -11.99
C SER A 38 37.54 -36.10 -10.52
N THR A 39 38.86 -36.14 -10.21
CA THR A 39 39.39 -35.80 -8.90
C THR A 39 39.90 -34.36 -8.83
N LYS A 40 39.77 -33.63 -9.96
CA LYS A 40 40.08 -32.21 -10.11
C LYS A 40 39.00 -31.58 -10.99
N ASN A 41 39.25 -30.41 -11.51
CA ASN A 41 38.29 -29.67 -12.34
C ASN A 41 37.89 -30.48 -13.58
N LEU A 42 36.62 -30.43 -13.93
CA LEU A 42 36.07 -30.86 -15.19
C LEU A 42 35.68 -29.61 -15.98
N ASP A 43 36.52 -29.19 -16.94
CA ASP A 43 36.26 -28.08 -17.81
C ASP A 43 35.51 -28.55 -19.06
N VAL A 44 34.26 -28.11 -19.23
CA VAL A 44 33.46 -28.40 -20.41
C VAL A 44 33.30 -27.13 -21.22
N LEU A 45 34.00 -27.09 -22.36
CA LEU A 45 33.89 -25.97 -23.31
C LEU A 45 32.79 -26.29 -24.34
N GLY A 46 31.60 -25.74 -24.16
CA GLY A 46 30.47 -25.96 -25.08
C GLY A 46 29.14 -26.04 -24.35
N VAL A 47 28.06 -26.24 -25.11
CA VAL A 47 26.74 -26.52 -24.52
C VAL A 47 26.77 -27.91 -23.91
N SER A 48 26.50 -28.04 -22.63
CA SER A 48 26.49 -29.31 -21.91
C SER A 48 25.08 -29.63 -21.44
N THR A 49 24.56 -30.77 -21.82
CA THR A 49 23.29 -31.30 -21.34
C THR A 49 23.58 -32.54 -20.51
N PHE A 50 23.23 -32.50 -19.24
CA PHE A 50 23.35 -33.62 -18.33
C PHE A 50 21.98 -34.17 -17.98
N THR A 51 21.78 -35.48 -18.10
CA THR A 51 20.51 -36.13 -17.71
C THR A 51 20.48 -36.52 -16.23
N ARG A 52 21.64 -36.62 -15.61
CA ARG A 52 21.77 -36.84 -14.16
C ARG A 52 23.18 -36.45 -13.70
N TYR A 53 23.22 -35.69 -12.63
CA TYR A 53 24.46 -35.20 -12.03
C TYR A 53 24.43 -35.41 -10.54
N SER A 54 25.28 -36.26 -9.99
CA SER A 54 25.36 -36.47 -8.55
C SER A 54 26.81 -36.53 -8.10
N GLY A 55 27.14 -35.83 -7.00
CA GLY A 55 28.39 -35.98 -6.32
C GLY A 55 29.54 -35.11 -6.79
N PHE A 56 29.32 -33.82 -7.12
CA PHE A 56 30.41 -32.85 -7.11
C PHE A 56 30.72 -32.49 -5.67
N SER A 57 31.95 -32.83 -5.25
CA SER A 57 32.58 -32.28 -4.05
C SER A 57 33.47 -31.10 -4.44
N ALA A 58 33.02 -30.26 -5.38
CA ALA A 58 33.71 -29.02 -5.71
C ALA A 58 33.27 -27.91 -4.77
N ASP A 59 34.24 -27.12 -4.31
CA ASP A 59 33.95 -25.98 -3.44
C ASP A 59 33.12 -24.90 -4.16
N GLU A 60 33.08 -24.94 -5.50
CA GLU A 60 32.38 -23.97 -6.34
C GLU A 60 32.09 -24.54 -7.73
N VAL A 61 30.94 -24.19 -8.31
CA VAL A 61 30.59 -24.44 -9.73
C VAL A 61 30.45 -23.09 -10.43
N ASN A 62 31.40 -22.79 -11.33
CA ASN A 62 31.38 -21.56 -12.12
C ASN A 62 30.77 -21.79 -13.50
N ILE A 63 29.77 -20.98 -13.88
CA ILE A 63 29.14 -20.96 -15.19
C ILE A 63 29.60 -19.68 -15.90
N ASN A 64 30.63 -19.81 -16.74
CA ASN A 64 31.28 -18.68 -17.42
C ASN A 64 30.81 -18.58 -18.87
N ASN A 65 30.24 -17.43 -19.25
CA ASN A 65 29.92 -17.03 -20.64
C ASN A 65 29.09 -18.06 -21.44
N ARG A 66 28.31 -18.93 -20.81
CA ARG A 66 27.53 -19.97 -21.48
C ARG A 66 26.28 -20.33 -20.69
N ASP A 67 25.34 -20.97 -21.39
CA ASP A 67 24.11 -21.44 -20.79
C ASP A 67 24.27 -22.89 -20.29
N LEU A 68 23.86 -23.15 -19.06
CA LEU A 68 23.75 -24.48 -18.50
C LEU A 68 22.27 -24.82 -18.29
N THR A 69 21.84 -25.92 -18.91
CA THR A 69 20.48 -26.46 -18.68
C THR A 69 20.59 -27.74 -17.84
N LEU A 70 19.94 -27.75 -16.70
CA LEU A 70 19.81 -28.90 -15.82
C LEU A 70 18.47 -29.58 -16.09
N SER A 71 18.48 -30.87 -16.49
CA SER A 71 17.28 -31.69 -16.67
C SER A 71 17.41 -32.96 -15.83
N GLY A 72 16.73 -33.06 -14.69
CA GLY A 72 16.81 -34.16 -13.74
C GLY A 72 17.09 -33.66 -12.33
N GLU A 73 17.68 -34.54 -11.50
CA GLU A 73 18.08 -34.21 -10.12
C GLU A 73 19.56 -33.81 -10.05
N TYR A 74 19.82 -32.65 -9.46
CA TYR A 74 21.15 -32.09 -9.31
C TYR A 74 21.41 -31.65 -7.88
N SER A 75 22.55 -32.01 -7.35
CA SER A 75 23.01 -31.56 -6.05
C SER A 75 24.49 -31.19 -6.09
N THR A 76 24.85 -30.12 -5.43
CA THR A 76 26.24 -29.69 -5.17
C THR A 76 26.39 -29.36 -3.71
N THR A 77 27.61 -29.53 -3.19
CA THR A 77 27.95 -29.17 -1.79
C THR A 77 28.50 -27.76 -1.69
N GLY A 78 28.83 -27.12 -2.80
CA GLY A 78 29.35 -25.75 -2.88
C GLY A 78 28.39 -24.82 -3.62
N ASP A 79 28.79 -23.57 -3.76
CA ASP A 79 28.03 -22.54 -4.44
C ASP A 79 27.98 -22.74 -5.96
N ILE A 80 26.90 -22.27 -6.60
CA ILE A 80 26.83 -22.13 -8.05
C ILE A 80 26.96 -20.64 -8.35
N VAL A 81 28.03 -20.25 -9.02
CA VAL A 81 28.27 -18.87 -9.45
C VAL A 81 27.96 -18.74 -10.94
N VAL A 82 27.03 -17.88 -11.28
CA VAL A 82 26.67 -17.55 -12.67
C VAL A 82 27.30 -16.21 -13.04
N GLU A 83 28.30 -16.25 -13.92
CA GLU A 83 29.02 -15.05 -14.37
C GLU A 83 28.19 -14.20 -15.36
N ASP A 84 28.66 -12.99 -15.61
CA ASP A 84 28.01 -12.05 -16.53
C ASP A 84 27.83 -12.66 -17.93
N GLY A 85 26.60 -12.62 -18.44
CA GLY A 85 26.25 -13.14 -19.75
C GLY A 85 26.00 -14.66 -19.81
N ALA A 86 26.09 -15.36 -18.67
CA ALA A 86 25.75 -16.78 -18.57
C ALA A 86 24.36 -16.99 -17.97
N SER A 87 23.75 -18.15 -18.18
CA SER A 87 22.48 -18.54 -17.58
C SER A 87 22.50 -19.96 -17.02
N LEU A 88 21.78 -20.15 -15.91
CA LEU A 88 21.45 -21.46 -15.37
C LEU A 88 19.96 -21.69 -15.52
N THR A 89 19.58 -22.70 -16.29
CA THR A 89 18.17 -23.08 -16.48
C THR A 89 17.91 -24.42 -15.78
N VAL A 90 16.93 -24.45 -14.87
CA VAL A 90 16.42 -25.69 -14.27
C VAL A 90 15.10 -26.03 -14.97
N GLY A 91 15.09 -27.17 -15.66
CA GLY A 91 13.92 -27.62 -16.43
C GLY A 91 12.75 -28.01 -15.54
N LEU A 92 11.52 -27.97 -16.09
CA LEU A 92 10.32 -28.46 -15.40
C LEU A 92 10.48 -29.92 -14.98
N GLY A 93 10.15 -30.24 -13.72
CA GLY A 93 10.33 -31.59 -13.16
C GLY A 93 11.76 -31.91 -12.75
N SER A 94 12.67 -30.93 -12.80
CA SER A 94 14.06 -31.06 -12.37
C SER A 94 14.26 -30.35 -11.03
N THR A 95 15.12 -30.91 -10.20
CA THR A 95 15.48 -30.33 -8.88
C THR A 95 16.96 -29.97 -8.88
N ALA A 96 17.28 -28.76 -8.46
CA ALA A 96 18.66 -28.33 -8.21
C ALA A 96 18.81 -27.99 -6.72
N CYS A 97 19.61 -28.75 -6.00
CA CYS A 97 19.94 -28.51 -4.61
C CYS A 97 21.38 -27.99 -4.51
N VAL A 98 21.58 -26.91 -3.81
CA VAL A 98 22.89 -26.27 -3.63
C VAL A 98 23.25 -26.33 -2.15
N GLY A 99 24.21 -27.18 -1.82
CA GLY A 99 24.88 -27.25 -0.52
C GLY A 99 24.01 -27.31 0.73
N SER A 100 24.63 -27.05 1.84
CA SER A 100 23.97 -26.90 3.15
C SER A 100 23.54 -25.45 3.45
N VAL A 101 23.81 -24.51 2.53
CA VAL A 101 23.46 -23.11 2.62
C VAL A 101 22.74 -22.73 1.31
N GLU A 102 21.53 -22.35 1.43
CA GLU A 102 20.48 -22.23 0.42
C GLU A 102 20.64 -21.00 -0.49
N CYS A 103 21.79 -20.74 -1.07
CA CYS A 103 21.99 -19.54 -1.87
C CYS A 103 22.39 -19.84 -3.33
N ILE A 104 21.52 -19.48 -4.28
CA ILE A 104 21.93 -19.26 -5.67
C ILE A 104 22.28 -17.77 -5.79
N SER A 105 23.56 -17.45 -5.97
CA SER A 105 24.02 -16.09 -6.20
C SER A 105 24.14 -15.85 -7.71
N VAL A 106 23.36 -14.91 -8.23
CA VAL A 106 23.41 -14.47 -9.64
C VAL A 106 23.68 -12.97 -9.70
N LYS A 107 24.58 -12.54 -10.59
CA LYS A 107 24.94 -11.12 -10.70
C LYS A 107 23.86 -10.28 -11.38
N HIS A 108 23.08 -10.83 -12.31
CA HIS A 108 22.13 -10.06 -13.12
C HIS A 108 20.69 -10.58 -13.07
N HIS A 109 20.44 -11.85 -13.37
CA HIS A 109 19.08 -12.38 -13.40
C HIS A 109 19.04 -13.89 -13.12
N PHE A 110 17.93 -14.29 -12.52
CA PHE A 110 17.58 -15.67 -12.25
C PHE A 110 16.24 -15.98 -12.89
N SER A 111 16.16 -17.02 -13.68
CA SER A 111 14.92 -17.46 -14.32
C SER A 111 14.28 -18.57 -13.53
N VAL A 112 13.04 -18.36 -13.08
CA VAL A 112 12.25 -19.37 -12.38
C VAL A 112 11.54 -20.28 -13.39
N PRO A 113 11.14 -21.52 -12.99
CA PRO A 113 10.31 -22.38 -13.82
C PRO A 113 9.05 -21.68 -14.29
N VAL A 114 8.68 -21.87 -15.55
CA VAL A 114 7.53 -21.22 -16.18
C VAL A 114 6.52 -22.29 -16.61
N GLY A 115 5.24 -22.10 -16.27
CA GLY A 115 4.18 -23.00 -16.64
C GLY A 115 2.80 -22.35 -16.60
N ASP A 116 1.77 -23.07 -17.03
CA ASP A 116 0.37 -22.63 -16.94
C ASP A 116 -0.31 -23.07 -15.63
N THR A 117 -1.57 -22.66 -15.43
CA THR A 117 -2.31 -22.98 -14.22
C THR A 117 -2.60 -24.49 -14.08
N ASN A 118 -2.79 -25.21 -15.19
CA ASN A 118 -3.10 -26.65 -15.17
C ASN A 118 -1.90 -27.46 -14.67
N GLN A 119 -0.70 -27.02 -14.99
CA GLN A 119 0.55 -27.64 -14.57
C GLN A 119 0.82 -27.59 -13.06
N ARG A 120 0.03 -26.84 -12.30
CA ARG A 120 0.04 -26.93 -10.82
C ARG A 120 -0.43 -28.29 -10.32
N ASN A 121 -1.30 -28.96 -11.07
CA ASN A 121 -1.98 -30.19 -10.65
C ASN A 121 -1.31 -31.45 -11.23
N GLU A 122 -0.41 -31.30 -12.17
CA GLU A 122 0.24 -32.44 -12.86
C GLU A 122 1.33 -33.11 -12.02
N THR A 123 1.85 -32.43 -11.01
CA THR A 123 2.87 -32.93 -10.10
C THR A 123 2.41 -32.83 -8.65
N SER A 124 2.26 -33.96 -8.00
CA SER A 124 2.04 -34.03 -6.53
C SER A 124 3.39 -33.93 -5.81
N GLY A 125 3.46 -33.12 -4.75
CA GLY A 125 4.62 -33.09 -3.84
C GLY A 125 5.54 -31.88 -3.99
N TYR A 126 4.97 -30.70 -4.23
CA TYR A 126 5.74 -29.45 -4.14
C TYR A 126 6.20 -29.23 -2.70
N ALA A 127 7.46 -28.87 -2.54
CA ALA A 127 7.99 -28.43 -1.25
C ALA A 127 7.42 -27.02 -0.93
N GLU A 128 7.19 -26.76 0.33
CA GLU A 128 6.91 -25.41 0.81
C GLU A 128 8.04 -24.46 0.37
N GLY A 129 7.67 -23.27 -0.12
CA GLY A 129 8.64 -22.31 -0.67
C GLY A 129 8.95 -22.49 -2.17
N THR A 130 8.41 -23.52 -2.84
CA THR A 130 8.55 -23.63 -4.31
C THR A 130 8.01 -22.39 -5.01
N VAL A 131 8.80 -21.81 -5.92
CA VAL A 131 8.47 -20.60 -6.67
C VAL A 131 8.43 -20.90 -8.18
N ARG A 132 7.46 -20.32 -8.91
CA ARG A 132 7.34 -20.42 -10.36
C ARG A 132 6.68 -19.17 -10.96
N TYR A 133 6.80 -18.98 -12.28
CA TYR A 133 5.99 -18.01 -13.03
C TYR A 133 4.81 -18.68 -13.71
N ASN A 134 3.60 -18.18 -13.48
CA ASN A 134 2.37 -18.68 -14.09
C ASN A 134 2.01 -17.82 -15.31
N ARG A 135 1.99 -18.41 -16.50
CA ARG A 135 1.70 -17.69 -17.76
C ARG A 135 0.26 -17.23 -17.86
N ASP A 136 -0.69 -18.03 -17.37
CA ASP A 136 -2.12 -17.71 -17.47
C ASP A 136 -2.47 -16.52 -16.57
N LEU A 137 -1.81 -16.44 -15.42
CA LEU A 137 -2.01 -15.37 -14.44
C LEU A 137 -1.07 -14.17 -14.65
N GLY A 138 -0.04 -14.34 -15.50
CA GLY A 138 0.95 -13.29 -15.75
C GLY A 138 1.78 -12.90 -14.52
N THR A 139 1.93 -13.79 -13.52
CA THR A 139 2.56 -13.47 -12.25
C THR A 139 3.40 -14.63 -11.71
N MET A 140 4.33 -14.30 -10.83
CA MET A 140 5.01 -15.30 -10.03
C MET A 140 4.09 -15.83 -8.93
N GLU A 141 4.27 -17.07 -8.56
CA GLU A 141 3.54 -17.71 -7.48
C GLU A 141 4.47 -18.60 -6.65
N PHE A 142 4.12 -18.81 -5.39
CA PHE A 142 4.83 -19.71 -4.49
C PHE A 142 3.86 -20.67 -3.80
N PHE A 143 4.35 -21.84 -3.46
CA PHE A 143 3.60 -22.85 -2.70
C PHE A 143 3.89 -22.68 -1.21
N ASN A 144 2.84 -22.47 -0.41
CA ASN A 144 2.97 -22.25 1.05
C ASN A 144 2.81 -23.53 1.88
N GLY A 145 2.93 -24.69 1.25
CA GLY A 145 2.69 -25.99 1.89
C GLY A 145 1.26 -26.52 1.70
N ASN A 146 0.28 -25.65 1.45
CA ASN A 146 -1.13 -26.02 1.29
C ASN A 146 -1.69 -25.60 -0.08
N GLU A 147 -1.33 -24.44 -0.58
CA GLU A 147 -1.87 -23.87 -1.81
C GLU A 147 -0.87 -22.96 -2.50
N TRP A 148 -1.08 -22.71 -3.79
CA TRP A 148 -0.32 -21.74 -4.55
C TRP A 148 -0.81 -20.34 -4.27
N ARG A 149 0.09 -19.47 -3.81
CA ARG A 149 -0.12 -18.03 -3.59
C ARG A 149 0.59 -17.23 -4.66
N GLN A 150 -0.06 -16.21 -5.17
CA GLN A 150 0.58 -15.28 -6.11
C GLN A 150 1.49 -14.32 -5.36
N PHE A 151 2.68 -14.05 -5.92
CA PHE A 151 3.35 -12.82 -5.58
C PHE A 151 2.55 -11.69 -6.19
N THR A 152 1.95 -10.88 -5.34
CA THR A 152 1.34 -9.65 -5.82
C THR A 152 2.48 -8.73 -6.25
N TYR A 153 2.81 -8.78 -7.54
CA TYR A 153 3.78 -7.87 -8.12
C TYR A 153 3.14 -6.49 -8.21
N ILE A 154 3.60 -5.63 -7.36
CA ILE A 154 3.28 -4.23 -7.44
C ILE A 154 4.29 -3.64 -8.41
N SER A 155 3.96 -3.67 -9.71
CA SER A 155 4.87 -3.38 -10.82
C SER A 155 5.20 -1.92 -11.01
N ASP A 156 4.66 -1.06 -10.20
CA ASP A 156 4.98 0.35 -10.25
C ASP A 156 5.29 0.84 -8.87
N ILE A 157 6.55 1.13 -8.63
CA ILE A 157 6.95 1.88 -7.43
C ILE A 157 6.13 3.19 -7.33
N GLN A 158 5.63 3.70 -8.46
CA GLN A 158 4.73 4.85 -8.51
C GLN A 158 3.24 4.50 -8.36
N ASN A 159 2.83 3.24 -8.62
CA ASN A 159 1.44 2.76 -8.51
C ASN A 159 1.24 1.63 -7.48
N SER A 160 2.26 1.31 -6.70
CA SER A 160 2.14 0.36 -5.60
C SER A 160 1.16 0.90 -4.55
N PRO A 161 0.20 0.10 -4.05
CA PRO A 161 -0.61 0.51 -2.90
C PRO A 161 0.23 0.90 -1.67
N SER A 162 1.41 0.30 -1.49
CA SER A 162 2.36 0.69 -0.43
C SER A 162 3.16 1.94 -0.76
N SER A 163 3.27 2.33 -2.04
CA SER A 163 3.86 3.59 -2.49
C SER A 163 2.79 4.60 -2.93
N ARG A 164 1.54 4.18 -3.06
CA ARG A 164 0.42 5.12 -3.20
C ARG A 164 0.40 6.02 -2.00
N GLY A 165 0.11 7.23 -2.22
CA GLY A 165 0.13 8.21 -1.17
C GLY A 165 0.01 9.59 -1.73
N ARG A 166 -0.78 9.75 -2.80
CA ARG A 166 -1.22 11.07 -3.19
C ARG A 166 -2.33 11.51 -2.26
N ALA A 167 -2.02 12.48 -1.42
CA ALA A 167 -3.04 13.19 -0.66
C ALA A 167 -3.56 14.37 -1.47
N VAL A 168 -4.86 14.60 -1.40
CA VAL A 168 -5.51 15.76 -1.98
C VAL A 168 -6.25 16.49 -0.86
N PHE A 169 -5.97 17.77 -0.71
CA PHE A 169 -6.60 18.67 0.25
C PHE A 169 -7.58 19.57 -0.48
N ASN A 170 -8.80 19.67 0.01
CA ASN A 170 -9.91 20.42 -0.58
C ASN A 170 -10.63 21.29 0.46
N GLY A 171 -11.66 22.02 0.03
CA GLY A 171 -12.45 22.85 0.94
C GLY A 171 -11.68 24.05 1.46
N VAL A 172 -10.71 24.52 0.70
CA VAL A 172 -9.94 25.72 1.06
C VAL A 172 -10.85 26.92 1.23
N ASN A 173 -10.62 27.72 2.25
CA ASN A 173 -11.44 28.89 2.55
C ASN A 173 -10.52 30.13 2.68
N PRO A 174 -10.71 31.16 1.82
CA PRO A 174 -11.65 31.19 0.69
C PRO A 174 -11.10 30.45 -0.54
N GLY A 175 -11.97 29.88 -1.36
CA GLY A 175 -11.62 29.35 -2.69
C GLY A 175 -12.19 27.98 -3.04
N LYS A 176 -11.88 27.54 -4.23
CA LYS A 176 -12.32 26.27 -4.82
C LYS A 176 -11.16 25.29 -5.04
N GLY A 177 -9.94 25.75 -4.86
CA GLY A 177 -8.73 25.01 -5.18
C GLY A 177 -8.59 23.70 -4.40
N MET A 178 -8.06 22.70 -5.07
CA MET A 178 -7.59 21.46 -4.48
C MET A 178 -6.08 21.38 -4.67
N TYR A 179 -5.39 20.85 -3.68
CA TYR A 179 -3.91 20.78 -3.67
C TYR A 179 -3.46 19.38 -3.32
N SER A 180 -2.44 18.90 -3.98
CA SER A 180 -1.94 17.53 -3.78
C SER A 180 -0.47 17.46 -3.37
N VAL A 181 -0.15 16.44 -2.59
CA VAL A 181 1.22 16.07 -2.23
C VAL A 181 1.39 14.55 -2.34
N GLU A 182 2.62 14.12 -2.55
CA GLU A 182 3.00 12.71 -2.44
C GLU A 182 3.47 12.44 -1.01
N ILE A 183 2.70 11.67 -0.22
CA ILE A 183 2.90 11.47 1.23
C ILE A 183 4.30 10.91 1.56
N MET A 184 4.89 10.11 0.69
CA MET A 184 6.20 9.49 0.95
C MET A 184 7.39 10.40 0.62
N SER A 185 7.18 11.45 -0.16
CA SER A 185 8.21 12.44 -0.48
C SER A 185 7.85 13.80 0.13
N GLN A 186 8.71 14.31 1.01
CA GLN A 186 8.52 15.66 1.57
C GLN A 186 8.58 16.71 0.47
N GLY A 187 7.82 17.77 0.63
CA GLY A 187 7.77 18.90 -0.29
C GLY A 187 6.44 19.64 -0.24
N SER A 188 6.41 20.79 -0.88
CA SER A 188 5.20 21.62 -0.92
C SER A 188 4.18 21.09 -1.93
N ALA A 189 2.93 21.40 -1.66
CA ALA A 189 1.79 20.97 -2.46
C ALA A 189 1.81 21.58 -3.86
N GLN A 190 1.19 20.87 -4.78
CA GLN A 190 0.95 21.32 -6.15
C GLN A 190 -0.54 21.49 -6.38
N ASP A 191 -0.89 22.36 -7.32
CA ASP A 191 -2.26 22.51 -7.78
C ASP A 191 -2.77 21.19 -8.34
N PHE A 192 -3.98 20.80 -7.92
CA PHE A 192 -4.64 19.58 -8.39
C PHE A 192 -5.80 19.89 -9.33
N GLY A 193 -6.47 21.02 -9.14
CA GLY A 193 -7.65 21.47 -9.86
C GLY A 193 -8.66 22.13 -8.92
N ASP A 194 -9.87 22.38 -9.40
CA ASP A 194 -10.91 23.09 -8.67
C ASP A 194 -12.18 22.25 -8.46
N THR A 195 -12.87 22.49 -7.35
CA THR A 195 -14.29 22.13 -7.17
C THR A 195 -15.19 23.11 -7.94
N SER A 196 -16.42 22.72 -8.25
CA SER A 196 -17.36 23.62 -8.98
C SER A 196 -17.80 24.83 -8.13
N SER A 197 -17.86 24.61 -6.80
CA SER A 197 -18.20 25.63 -5.80
C SER A 197 -17.22 25.55 -4.63
N GLU A 198 -17.20 26.60 -3.80
CA GLU A 198 -16.45 26.56 -2.54
C GLU A 198 -17.12 25.57 -1.57
N HIS A 199 -16.37 24.53 -1.17
CA HIS A 199 -16.82 23.50 -0.25
C HIS A 199 -16.16 23.65 1.14
N ALA A 200 -16.20 24.84 1.71
CA ALA A 200 -15.64 25.03 3.05
C ALA A 200 -16.35 24.12 4.08
N ILE A 201 -15.57 23.45 4.90
CA ILE A 201 -16.10 22.59 5.98
C ILE A 201 -16.94 21.42 5.44
N ALA A 202 -16.59 20.89 4.29
CA ALA A 202 -17.17 19.70 3.69
C ALA A 202 -16.74 18.44 4.39
N ALA A 203 -17.37 17.33 4.07
CA ALA A 203 -16.88 15.99 4.34
C ALA A 203 -16.19 15.41 3.12
N SER A 204 -15.05 14.77 3.32
CA SER A 204 -14.32 14.14 2.23
C SER A 204 -13.87 12.74 2.61
N PHE A 205 -13.82 11.86 1.62
CA PHE A 205 -13.33 10.49 1.72
C PHE A 205 -12.97 9.95 0.34
N SER A 206 -12.43 8.76 0.27
CA SER A 206 -12.00 8.21 -1.02
C SER A 206 -12.02 6.69 -1.09
N SER A 207 -12.04 6.18 -2.31
CA SER A 207 -11.48 4.88 -2.66
C SER A 207 -10.04 5.05 -3.14
N SER A 208 -9.40 3.98 -3.60
CA SER A 208 -8.06 4.05 -4.20
C SER A 208 -8.01 4.85 -5.52
N THR A 209 -9.15 5.17 -6.12
CA THR A 209 -9.22 5.83 -7.43
C THR A 209 -10.00 7.13 -7.43
N ARG A 210 -11.01 7.25 -6.59
CA ARG A 210 -11.91 8.41 -6.52
C ARG A 210 -11.86 9.07 -5.16
N GLY A 211 -11.66 10.38 -5.15
CA GLY A 211 -11.94 11.25 -4.01
C GLY A 211 -13.35 11.81 -4.12
N ILE A 212 -14.11 11.79 -3.04
CA ILE A 212 -15.47 12.31 -2.92
C ILE A 212 -15.45 13.50 -1.97
N ILE A 213 -16.15 14.55 -2.37
CA ILE A 213 -16.32 15.79 -1.60
C ILE A 213 -17.81 16.05 -1.52
N GLY A 214 -18.37 16.19 -0.34
CA GLY A 214 -19.82 16.42 -0.21
C GLY A 214 -20.20 17.40 0.87
N GLY A 215 -21.24 18.16 0.61
CA GLY A 215 -21.74 19.17 1.55
C GLY A 215 -20.84 20.38 1.70
N GLY A 216 -20.85 20.96 2.87
CA GLY A 216 -20.08 22.17 3.17
C GLY A 216 -20.86 23.46 3.03
N TYR A 217 -20.14 24.54 2.84
CA TYR A 217 -20.71 25.87 2.88
C TYR A 217 -20.07 26.80 1.84
N THR A 218 -20.90 27.48 1.07
CA THR A 218 -20.54 28.66 0.30
C THR A 218 -21.41 29.81 0.77
N ALA A 219 -20.82 30.85 1.35
CA ALA A 219 -21.58 31.95 1.94
C ALA A 219 -22.59 32.58 0.94
N PRO A 220 -23.89 32.74 1.33
CA PRO A 220 -24.48 32.38 2.62
C PRO A 220 -25.16 30.99 2.70
N ALA A 221 -24.94 30.08 1.74
CA ALA A 221 -25.73 28.87 1.57
C ALA A 221 -24.97 27.60 1.98
N VAL A 222 -25.68 26.63 2.55
CA VAL A 222 -25.20 25.25 2.71
C VAL A 222 -25.29 24.53 1.36
N ILE A 223 -24.30 23.74 1.03
CA ILE A 223 -24.22 22.97 -0.20
C ILE A 223 -24.70 21.56 0.06
N THR A 224 -25.51 21.01 -0.84
CA THR A 224 -25.86 19.58 -0.84
C THR A 224 -25.15 18.81 -1.95
N ALA A 225 -24.47 19.49 -2.86
CA ALA A 225 -23.75 18.85 -3.96
C ALA A 225 -22.68 17.88 -3.44
N ILE A 226 -22.58 16.75 -4.11
CA ILE A 226 -21.49 15.81 -4.00
C ILE A 226 -20.72 15.84 -5.31
N GLU A 227 -19.42 15.98 -5.20
CA GLU A 227 -18.48 15.99 -6.32
C GLU A 227 -17.42 14.92 -6.16
N TYR A 228 -16.78 14.54 -7.25
CA TYR A 228 -15.68 13.58 -7.21
C TYR A 228 -14.54 13.98 -8.13
N VAL A 229 -13.38 13.48 -7.82
CA VAL A 229 -12.17 13.56 -8.65
C VAL A 229 -11.57 12.17 -8.88
N THR A 230 -10.83 12.00 -9.97
CA THR A 230 -9.97 10.85 -10.17
C THR A 230 -8.60 11.18 -9.57
N ILE A 231 -8.20 10.51 -8.49
CA ILE A 231 -7.00 10.88 -7.71
C ILE A 231 -5.71 10.72 -8.52
N ALA A 232 -5.65 9.74 -9.43
CA ALA A 232 -4.46 9.47 -10.24
C ALA A 232 -4.13 10.59 -11.25
N SER A 233 -5.13 11.38 -11.66
CA SER A 233 -4.98 12.48 -12.61
C SER A 233 -5.47 13.79 -12.01
N ALA A 234 -4.63 14.82 -11.98
CA ALA A 234 -5.07 16.16 -11.62
C ALA A 234 -6.18 16.64 -12.57
N GLY A 235 -7.09 17.43 -12.04
CA GLY A 235 -8.21 17.99 -12.79
C GLY A 235 -9.36 18.43 -11.88
N ASN A 236 -10.32 19.11 -12.48
CA ASN A 236 -11.45 19.64 -11.75
C ASN A 236 -12.41 18.54 -11.30
N ALA A 237 -13.10 18.81 -10.20
CA ALA A 237 -14.13 17.93 -9.69
C ALA A 237 -15.36 17.89 -10.63
N ILE A 238 -15.99 16.74 -10.66
CA ILE A 238 -17.15 16.45 -11.51
C ILE A 238 -18.33 16.11 -10.59
N SER A 239 -19.54 16.50 -11.00
CA SER A 239 -20.75 16.20 -10.25
C SER A 239 -20.94 14.70 -10.05
N PHE A 240 -21.20 14.30 -8.81
CA PHE A 240 -21.49 12.93 -8.40
C PHE A 240 -22.99 12.74 -8.12
N GLY A 241 -23.60 13.66 -7.40
CA GLY A 241 -24.98 13.62 -6.94
C GLY A 241 -25.23 14.67 -5.86
N SER A 242 -26.14 14.40 -4.96
CA SER A 242 -26.49 15.32 -3.87
C SER A 242 -26.76 14.56 -2.57
N LEU A 243 -26.46 15.19 -1.45
CA LEU A 243 -26.93 14.79 -0.13
C LEU A 243 -28.45 14.93 -0.06
N ALA A 244 -29.11 14.04 0.65
CA ALA A 244 -30.55 14.10 0.86
C ALA A 244 -30.93 15.17 1.91
N THR A 245 -30.06 15.34 2.91
CA THR A 245 -30.24 16.30 3.99
C THR A 245 -29.45 17.59 3.73
N SER A 246 -30.04 18.74 3.94
CA SER A 246 -29.43 20.05 3.66
C SER A 246 -28.58 20.62 4.82
N SER A 247 -28.28 19.84 5.86
CA SER A 247 -27.59 20.33 7.06
C SER A 247 -26.19 19.73 7.23
N PHE A 248 -25.50 19.43 6.13
CA PHE A 248 -24.14 18.86 6.16
C PHE A 248 -23.03 19.92 6.07
N ARG A 249 -23.13 20.96 6.84
CA ARG A 249 -22.02 21.87 7.14
C ARG A 249 -21.29 21.40 8.39
N ASN A 250 -19.96 21.41 8.40
CA ASN A 250 -19.17 20.91 9.51
C ASN A 250 -19.34 19.39 9.75
N SER A 251 -19.55 18.63 8.71
CA SER A 251 -19.68 17.19 8.74
C SER A 251 -18.32 16.50 8.68
N GLY A 252 -18.29 15.23 9.02
CA GLY A 252 -17.12 14.37 8.81
C GLY A 252 -17.43 13.28 7.77
N GLY A 253 -16.41 12.79 7.10
CA GLY A 253 -16.55 11.72 6.12
C GLY A 253 -15.56 10.57 6.36
N CYS A 254 -15.97 9.35 6.05
CA CYS A 254 -15.10 8.20 6.01
C CYS A 254 -15.62 7.15 5.02
N SER A 255 -14.82 6.15 4.67
CA SER A 255 -15.22 5.19 3.64
C SER A 255 -14.61 3.80 3.83
N SER A 256 -15.22 2.82 3.19
CA SER A 256 -14.57 1.58 2.73
C SER A 256 -14.09 1.76 1.29
N SER A 257 -13.54 0.72 0.67
CA SER A 257 -13.13 0.76 -0.75
C SER A 257 -14.30 1.02 -1.72
N THR A 258 -15.54 0.78 -1.29
CA THR A 258 -16.74 0.85 -2.15
C THR A 258 -17.78 1.83 -1.67
N ARG A 259 -17.90 2.02 -0.36
CA ARG A 259 -18.96 2.85 0.25
C ARG A 259 -18.38 3.99 1.07
N GLY A 260 -18.86 5.20 0.84
CA GLY A 260 -18.54 6.37 1.65
C GLY A 260 -19.71 6.81 2.51
N LEU A 261 -19.40 7.30 3.69
CA LEU A 261 -20.35 7.78 4.69
C LEU A 261 -20.14 9.26 4.98
N PHE A 262 -21.24 9.98 5.13
CA PHE A 262 -21.29 11.34 5.63
C PHE A 262 -21.95 11.33 7.00
N PHE A 263 -21.29 11.90 8.00
CA PHE A 263 -21.77 11.91 9.39
C PHE A 263 -22.23 13.31 9.75
N GLY A 264 -23.49 13.48 10.02
CA GLY A 264 -24.10 14.64 10.63
C GLY A 264 -23.49 15.98 10.29
N GLY A 265 -24.10 16.99 10.73
CA GLY A 265 -23.58 18.35 10.55
C GLY A 265 -24.41 19.35 11.30
N GLY A 266 -24.09 20.63 11.15
CA GLY A 266 -24.83 21.69 11.81
C GLY A 266 -24.95 22.89 10.90
N TYR A 267 -26.07 23.44 10.81
CA TYR A 267 -26.54 24.62 10.18
C TYR A 267 -27.60 24.35 9.09
N PRO A 268 -28.78 24.92 9.21
CA PRO A 268 -29.18 25.84 10.29
C PRO A 268 -29.44 25.12 11.63
N SER A 269 -29.55 23.79 11.64
CA SER A 269 -29.73 22.96 12.85
C SER A 269 -28.74 21.83 12.88
N TYR A 270 -28.37 21.38 14.05
CA TYR A 270 -27.60 20.13 14.23
C TYR A 270 -28.46 18.93 13.82
N ASN A 271 -27.81 17.89 13.33
CA ASN A 271 -28.46 16.62 13.02
C ASN A 271 -27.55 15.43 13.36
N ASN A 272 -28.16 14.27 13.51
CA ASN A 272 -27.47 13.00 13.77
C ASN A 272 -27.48 12.05 12.56
N VAL A 273 -27.98 12.47 11.42
CA VAL A 273 -28.16 11.64 10.23
C VAL A 273 -26.79 11.17 9.70
N ILE A 274 -26.75 9.88 9.32
CA ILE A 274 -25.64 9.32 8.54
C ILE A 274 -26.19 8.99 7.16
N GLU A 275 -25.56 9.54 6.13
CA GLU A 275 -25.89 9.23 4.74
C GLU A 275 -24.72 8.49 4.07
N TYR A 276 -25.00 7.71 3.03
CA TYR A 276 -23.98 7.00 2.28
C TYR A 276 -24.14 7.10 0.78
N VAL A 277 -23.01 6.89 0.10
CA VAL A 277 -22.95 6.70 -1.35
C VAL A 277 -22.11 5.46 -1.68
N GLU A 278 -22.42 4.80 -2.79
CA GLU A 278 -21.52 3.81 -3.40
C GLU A 278 -20.52 4.55 -4.29
N ILE A 279 -19.23 4.57 -3.93
CA ILE A 279 -18.20 5.44 -4.53
C ILE A 279 -18.07 5.25 -6.04
N ASN A 280 -18.29 4.03 -6.53
CA ASN A 280 -18.14 3.71 -7.96
C ASN A 280 -19.37 4.00 -8.80
N THR A 281 -20.51 4.35 -8.18
CA THR A 281 -21.80 4.57 -8.86
C THR A 281 -22.30 5.97 -8.59
N LEU A 282 -22.44 6.79 -9.63
CA LEU A 282 -22.99 8.13 -9.49
C LEU A 282 -24.42 8.08 -8.98
N GLY A 283 -24.79 9.03 -8.13
CA GLY A 283 -26.13 9.15 -7.61
C GLY A 283 -26.18 9.93 -6.30
N ASN A 284 -27.39 10.15 -5.83
CA ASN A 284 -27.63 10.85 -4.57
C ASN A 284 -27.29 9.96 -3.37
N ALA A 285 -26.95 10.58 -2.27
CA ALA A 285 -26.77 9.91 -1.00
C ALA A 285 -28.09 9.31 -0.51
N LEU A 286 -27.98 8.21 0.20
CA LEU A 286 -29.08 7.45 0.78
C LEU A 286 -28.92 7.40 2.29
N ASP A 287 -30.03 7.24 2.99
CA ASP A 287 -30.04 7.04 4.43
C ASP A 287 -29.30 5.77 4.84
N PHE A 288 -28.39 5.91 5.81
CA PHE A 288 -27.62 4.83 6.41
C PHE A 288 -28.11 4.47 7.82
N GLY A 289 -28.46 5.49 8.60
CA GLY A 289 -28.84 5.41 10.02
C GLY A 289 -28.46 6.68 10.75
N ASP A 290 -28.39 6.63 12.07
CA ASP A 290 -28.17 7.80 12.91
C ASP A 290 -26.97 7.66 13.84
N GLN A 291 -26.34 8.77 14.14
CA GLN A 291 -25.43 8.93 15.28
C GLN A 291 -26.23 8.92 16.61
N THR A 292 -25.57 8.66 17.72
CA THR A 292 -26.22 8.65 19.04
C THR A 292 -26.63 10.06 19.49
N THR A 293 -26.01 11.12 18.95
CA THR A 293 -26.30 12.53 19.28
C THR A 293 -26.22 13.41 18.05
N GLU A 294 -27.04 14.46 18.00
CA GLU A 294 -26.90 15.55 17.02
C GLU A 294 -25.57 16.27 17.26
N ASN A 295 -24.77 16.44 16.19
CA ASN A 295 -23.42 16.97 16.37
C ASN A 295 -22.86 17.57 15.06
N ALA A 296 -21.96 18.54 15.21
CA ALA A 296 -21.18 19.12 14.13
C ALA A 296 -19.70 19.21 14.49
N TRP A 297 -18.86 19.55 13.52
CA TRP A 297 -17.40 19.66 13.68
C TRP A 297 -16.73 18.37 14.14
N ARG A 298 -17.37 17.24 13.90
CA ARG A 298 -16.76 15.93 14.06
C ARG A 298 -15.68 15.70 13.03
N ARG A 299 -14.78 14.82 13.35
CA ARG A 299 -13.86 14.26 12.39
C ARG A 299 -14.00 12.76 12.35
N CYS A 300 -13.84 12.24 11.14
CA CYS A 300 -14.07 10.83 10.88
C CYS A 300 -12.80 10.17 10.32
N PHE A 301 -12.67 8.89 10.58
CA PHE A 301 -11.71 8.01 9.96
C PHE A 301 -12.32 6.62 9.83
N SER A 302 -11.67 5.72 9.11
CA SER A 302 -12.18 4.36 8.96
C SER A 302 -11.08 3.31 8.89
N SER A 303 -11.45 2.09 9.25
CA SER A 303 -10.81 0.87 8.78
C SER A 303 -11.50 0.38 7.50
N ALA A 304 -11.09 -0.76 6.94
CA ALA A 304 -11.75 -1.36 5.78
C ALA A 304 -13.25 -1.65 6.01
N THR A 305 -13.67 -1.83 7.26
CA THR A 305 -15.02 -2.32 7.61
C THR A 305 -15.78 -1.42 8.56
N ARG A 306 -15.10 -0.58 9.33
CA ARG A 306 -15.68 0.25 10.38
C ARG A 306 -15.41 1.72 10.11
N GLY A 307 -16.44 2.56 10.20
CA GLY A 307 -16.36 4.02 10.20
C GLY A 307 -16.45 4.55 11.63
N PHE A 308 -15.64 5.55 11.93
CA PHE A 308 -15.58 6.19 13.25
C PHE A 308 -15.82 7.69 13.13
N SER A 309 -16.51 8.24 14.11
CA SER A 309 -16.79 9.67 14.21
C SER A 309 -16.51 10.12 15.65
N ALA A 310 -15.65 11.11 15.82
CA ALA A 310 -15.17 11.53 17.13
C ALA A 310 -15.25 13.01 17.40
N GLY A 311 -15.39 13.35 18.68
CA GLY A 311 -15.42 14.71 19.19
C GLY A 311 -16.59 15.52 18.67
N GLY A 312 -16.35 16.78 18.37
CA GLY A 312 -17.37 17.68 17.80
C GLY A 312 -18.12 18.45 18.86
N PHE A 313 -19.33 18.88 18.53
CA PHE A 313 -20.02 19.97 19.15
C PHE A 313 -21.54 19.69 19.13
N ASP A 314 -22.12 19.39 20.27
CA ASP A 314 -23.52 18.96 20.39
C ASP A 314 -24.45 20.07 20.92
N GLY A 315 -24.24 21.32 20.48
CA GLY A 315 -25.02 22.48 20.89
C GLY A 315 -24.15 23.67 21.23
N PRO A 316 -24.70 24.81 21.62
CA PRO A 316 -24.02 26.11 21.56
C PRO A 316 -22.81 26.28 22.50
N ALA A 317 -22.41 25.29 23.31
CA ALA A 317 -21.28 25.45 24.21
C ALA A 317 -20.53 24.21 24.64
N ALA A 318 -20.84 23.02 24.17
CA ALA A 318 -20.27 21.81 24.73
C ALA A 318 -19.56 20.90 23.71
N PRO A 319 -18.23 21.03 23.53
CA PRO A 319 -17.49 20.02 22.81
C PRO A 319 -17.63 18.64 23.44
N ASN A 320 -17.80 17.65 22.59
CA ASN A 320 -18.02 16.26 22.97
C ASN A 320 -16.67 15.48 22.92
N ILE A 321 -16.52 14.48 23.77
CA ILE A 321 -15.38 13.57 23.76
C ILE A 321 -15.74 12.20 23.15
N THR A 322 -17.02 11.93 22.96
CA THR A 322 -17.51 10.62 22.52
C THR A 322 -17.05 10.29 21.12
N THR A 323 -16.51 9.10 20.96
CA THR A 323 -16.24 8.47 19.67
C THR A 323 -17.29 7.40 19.41
N GLN A 324 -17.86 7.41 18.22
CA GLN A 324 -18.89 6.47 17.79
C GLN A 324 -18.40 5.66 16.60
N MET A 325 -18.97 4.47 16.39
CA MET A 325 -18.57 3.55 15.36
C MET A 325 -19.80 3.00 14.63
N VAL A 326 -19.63 2.77 13.33
CA VAL A 326 -20.59 2.01 12.48
C VAL A 326 -19.87 0.93 11.71
N THR A 327 -20.58 -0.13 11.34
CA THR A 327 -20.10 -1.12 10.36
C THR A 327 -20.48 -0.64 8.95
N ILE A 328 -19.50 -0.26 8.11
CA ILE A 328 -19.76 0.40 6.81
C ILE A 328 -20.58 -0.47 5.86
N ALA A 329 -20.38 -1.79 5.87
CA ALA A 329 -21.07 -2.69 4.95
C ALA A 329 -22.57 -2.85 5.25
N SER A 330 -23.00 -2.65 6.50
CA SER A 330 -24.40 -2.82 6.94
C SER A 330 -24.96 -1.52 7.46
N LYS A 331 -26.14 -1.13 6.94
CA LYS A 331 -26.87 0.02 7.45
C LYS A 331 -27.24 -0.16 8.91
N GLY A 332 -27.30 0.92 9.65
CA GLY A 332 -27.71 0.94 11.06
C GLY A 332 -27.12 2.13 11.81
N ASN A 333 -27.60 2.31 13.02
CA ASN A 333 -27.19 3.40 13.86
C ASN A 333 -25.77 3.19 14.42
N ALA A 334 -25.11 4.28 14.71
CA ALA A 334 -23.82 4.26 15.40
C ALA A 334 -23.95 3.76 16.84
N ILE A 335 -22.89 3.15 17.31
CA ILE A 335 -22.73 2.76 18.72
C ILE A 335 -21.53 3.47 19.31
N GLU A 336 -21.49 3.62 20.63
CA GLU A 336 -20.34 4.17 21.32
C GLU A 336 -19.14 3.24 21.19
N PHE A 337 -17.95 3.83 21.01
CA PHE A 337 -16.69 3.12 20.87
C PHE A 337 -15.68 3.45 21.97
N GLY A 338 -15.64 4.71 22.41
CA GLY A 338 -14.72 5.22 23.43
C GLY A 338 -14.72 6.73 23.48
N GLU A 339 -13.78 7.31 24.19
CA GLU A 339 -13.70 8.74 24.43
C GLU A 339 -12.34 9.31 24.06
N LEU A 340 -12.31 10.55 23.55
CA LEU A 340 -11.11 11.38 23.46
C LEU A 340 -10.62 11.75 24.86
N GLN A 341 -9.33 12.00 25.00
CA GLN A 341 -8.76 12.47 26.27
C GLN A 341 -9.16 13.92 26.59
N THR A 342 -9.36 14.72 25.56
CA THR A 342 -9.66 16.16 25.70
C THR A 342 -10.91 16.52 24.92
N LYS A 343 -11.73 17.43 25.48
CA LYS A 343 -12.91 17.99 24.80
C LYS A 343 -12.45 18.91 23.68
N VAL A 344 -12.58 18.44 22.43
CA VAL A 344 -12.13 19.18 21.25
C VAL A 344 -13.09 19.02 20.08
N PHE A 345 -13.05 19.96 19.17
CA PHE A 345 -13.74 19.93 17.90
C PHE A 345 -12.86 20.50 16.77
N GLY A 346 -13.19 20.19 15.52
CA GLY A 346 -12.43 20.68 14.39
C GLY A 346 -10.96 20.21 14.42
N MET A 347 -10.74 18.95 14.67
CA MET A 347 -9.42 18.29 14.57
C MET A 347 -9.11 17.94 13.13
N GLY A 348 -7.87 17.58 12.81
CA GLY A 348 -7.53 16.76 11.65
C GLY A 348 -7.67 15.29 12.01
N ALA A 349 -8.07 14.44 11.07
CA ALA A 349 -8.20 12.99 11.30
C ALA A 349 -7.76 12.17 10.10
N PHE A 350 -7.19 11.02 10.37
CA PHE A 350 -6.83 10.00 9.37
C PHE A 350 -6.58 8.65 10.07
N ALA A 351 -6.38 7.61 9.28
CA ALA A 351 -6.12 6.27 9.83
C ALA A 351 -5.15 5.46 8.96
N ASN A 352 -4.58 4.43 9.57
CA ASN A 352 -4.08 3.26 8.85
C ASN A 352 -4.96 2.04 9.19
N SER A 353 -4.52 0.82 8.88
CA SER A 353 -5.30 -0.40 9.18
C SER A 353 -5.49 -0.69 10.68
N VAL A 354 -4.72 -0.04 11.56
CA VAL A 354 -4.69 -0.34 13.01
C VAL A 354 -5.12 0.85 13.85
N LYS A 355 -4.60 2.04 13.55
CA LYS A 355 -4.76 3.25 14.35
C LYS A 355 -5.60 4.29 13.61
N GLY A 356 -6.60 4.86 14.28
CA GLY A 356 -7.25 6.11 13.90
C GLY A 356 -6.65 7.25 14.70
N VAL A 357 -6.20 8.29 14.04
CA VAL A 357 -5.42 9.40 14.64
C VAL A 357 -6.18 10.70 14.50
N PHE A 358 -6.18 11.49 15.56
CA PHE A 358 -6.69 12.87 15.60
C PHE A 358 -5.60 13.82 16.06
N GLY A 359 -5.54 15.02 15.50
CA GLY A 359 -4.59 16.02 15.93
C GLY A 359 -5.12 17.45 15.86
N GLY A 360 -4.71 18.26 16.81
CA GLY A 360 -5.12 19.65 16.93
C GLY A 360 -6.58 19.82 17.31
N GLY A 361 -7.16 20.93 16.93
CA GLY A 361 -8.55 21.28 17.21
C GLY A 361 -8.69 22.50 18.11
N TYR A 362 -9.92 22.81 18.45
CA TYR A 362 -10.29 23.93 19.34
C TYR A 362 -10.81 23.40 20.67
N THR A 363 -10.43 24.08 21.74
CA THR A 363 -11.03 23.91 23.08
C THR A 363 -12.41 24.57 23.16
N PRO A 364 -13.21 24.28 24.21
CA PRO A 364 -14.52 24.88 24.39
C PRO A 364 -14.52 26.39 24.20
N GLY A 365 -15.54 26.88 23.46
CA GLY A 365 -15.71 28.32 23.24
C GLY A 365 -14.72 28.96 22.26
N TYR A 366 -13.98 28.16 21.46
CA TYR A 366 -12.89 28.64 20.61
C TYR A 366 -11.77 29.37 21.35
N ALA A 367 -11.62 29.06 22.65
CA ALA A 367 -10.70 29.80 23.52
C ALA A 367 -9.25 29.63 23.06
N HIS A 368 -8.87 28.42 22.70
CA HIS A 368 -7.50 28.10 22.24
C HIS A 368 -7.50 26.98 21.23
N THR A 369 -6.51 26.98 20.36
CA THR A 369 -6.11 25.80 19.58
C THR A 369 -5.18 24.92 20.41
N ILE A 370 -5.18 23.62 20.14
CA ILE A 370 -4.29 22.65 20.82
C ILE A 370 -3.36 21.99 19.84
N ASP A 371 -2.29 21.41 20.34
CA ASP A 371 -1.30 20.66 19.57
C ASP A 371 -1.33 19.15 19.83
N ASP A 372 -2.17 18.68 20.75
CA ASP A 372 -2.29 17.26 21.10
C ASP A 372 -2.62 16.40 19.88
N ILE A 373 -1.92 15.29 19.73
CA ILE A 373 -2.25 14.20 18.81
C ILE A 373 -2.65 12.99 19.64
N GLN A 374 -3.80 12.40 19.32
CA GLN A 374 -4.35 11.24 20.01
C GLN A 374 -4.69 10.14 19.00
N PHE A 375 -4.72 8.89 19.44
CA PHE A 375 -5.11 7.78 18.57
C PHE A 375 -6.00 6.76 19.29
N PHE A 376 -6.79 6.05 18.48
CA PHE A 376 -7.53 4.85 18.87
C PHE A 376 -6.94 3.63 18.20
N THR A 377 -6.95 2.50 18.90
CA THR A 377 -6.79 1.18 18.28
C THR A 377 -8.14 0.72 17.75
N MET A 378 -8.32 0.71 16.41
CA MET A 378 -9.63 0.48 15.79
C MET A 378 -10.21 -0.92 15.98
N ALA A 379 -9.40 -1.90 16.33
CA ALA A 379 -9.84 -3.28 16.51
C ALA A 379 -10.60 -3.52 17.83
N SER A 380 -10.31 -2.74 18.86
CA SER A 380 -10.87 -2.91 20.22
C SER A 380 -11.48 -1.60 20.72
N GLU A 381 -12.63 -1.70 21.35
CA GLU A 381 -13.23 -0.57 22.08
C GLU A 381 -12.28 -0.06 23.16
N GLY A 382 -12.31 1.24 23.41
CA GLY A 382 -11.50 1.89 24.44
C GLY A 382 -11.26 3.37 24.13
N ASN A 383 -10.68 4.06 25.08
CA ASN A 383 -10.42 5.48 24.99
C ASN A 383 -9.16 5.79 24.16
N ALA A 384 -9.09 7.00 23.66
CA ALA A 384 -7.93 7.52 22.97
C ALA A 384 -6.69 7.51 23.87
N ILE A 385 -5.55 7.33 23.25
CA ILE A 385 -4.22 7.32 23.89
C ILE A 385 -3.41 8.46 23.28
N ASP A 386 -2.59 9.10 24.10
CA ASP A 386 -1.65 10.12 23.65
C ASP A 386 -0.70 9.54 22.59
N PHE A 387 -0.49 10.32 21.53
CA PHE A 387 0.43 9.98 20.44
C PHE A 387 1.66 10.87 20.43
N GLY A 388 1.51 12.15 20.78
CA GLY A 388 2.50 13.22 20.71
C GLY A 388 1.85 14.55 20.35
N ASN A 389 2.61 15.47 19.77
CA ASN A 389 2.15 16.84 19.54
C ASN A 389 2.39 17.29 18.08
N LEU A 390 1.54 18.17 17.57
CA LEU A 390 1.83 18.99 16.40
C LEU A 390 3.01 19.93 16.70
N THR A 391 3.69 20.41 15.68
CA THR A 391 4.78 21.39 15.86
C THR A 391 4.28 22.73 16.39
N THR A 392 2.99 23.02 16.22
CA THR A 392 2.32 24.24 16.66
C THR A 392 0.84 23.94 16.86
N ALA A 393 0.24 24.48 17.92
CA ALA A 393 -1.19 24.38 18.19
C ALA A 393 -2.02 24.87 16.98
N ASN A 394 -2.93 24.04 16.51
CA ASN A 394 -3.61 24.25 15.23
C ASN A 394 -5.07 23.81 15.29
N GLY A 395 -5.98 24.66 14.85
CA GLY A 395 -7.41 24.37 14.73
C GLY A 395 -7.80 24.04 13.30
N SER A 396 -8.67 23.07 13.11
CA SER A 396 -9.20 22.63 11.81
C SER A 396 -8.15 22.34 10.73
N PRO A 397 -7.05 21.63 11.03
CA PRO A 397 -6.21 21.13 9.98
C PRO A 397 -6.94 20.04 9.16
N ALA A 398 -6.64 19.93 7.88
CA ALA A 398 -7.05 18.77 7.09
C ALA A 398 -6.22 17.55 7.45
N GLY A 399 -6.80 16.35 7.36
CA GLY A 399 -6.11 15.08 7.59
C GLY A 399 -6.04 14.22 6.34
N ALA A 400 -4.91 13.56 6.09
CA ALA A 400 -4.73 12.60 5.03
C ALA A 400 -3.63 11.60 5.39
N SER A 401 -3.70 10.36 4.93
CA SER A 401 -2.67 9.35 5.28
C SER A 401 -2.49 8.27 4.23
N ASN A 402 -1.34 7.62 4.31
CA ASN A 402 -1.12 6.29 3.78
C ASN A 402 -0.85 5.31 4.96
N PRO A 403 -0.59 4.01 4.72
CA PRO A 403 -0.35 3.06 5.81
C PRO A 403 0.80 3.43 6.76
N VAL A 404 1.72 4.28 6.32
CA VAL A 404 2.97 4.61 7.05
C VAL A 404 2.92 6.00 7.68
N ARG A 405 2.51 7.02 6.89
CA ARG A 405 2.53 8.44 7.29
C ARG A 405 1.14 9.03 7.30
N GLY A 406 0.89 9.86 8.29
CA GLY A 406 -0.27 10.75 8.34
C GLY A 406 0.16 12.20 8.24
N LEU A 407 -0.64 13.00 7.52
CA LEU A 407 -0.42 14.41 7.28
C LEU A 407 -1.49 15.26 7.96
N PHE A 408 -1.08 16.38 8.53
CA PHE A 408 -1.95 17.48 8.95
C PHE A 408 -1.60 18.70 8.10
N ALA A 409 -2.55 19.25 7.38
CA ALA A 409 -2.32 20.35 6.43
C ALA A 409 -3.20 21.56 6.70
N GLY A 410 -2.65 22.75 6.55
CA GLY A 410 -3.35 24.01 6.78
C GLY A 410 -3.78 24.20 8.21
N GLY A 411 -4.95 24.78 8.43
CA GLY A 411 -5.56 25.01 9.74
C GLY A 411 -5.45 26.47 10.23
N TYR A 412 -5.84 26.67 11.47
CA TYR A 412 -5.90 27.98 12.10
C TYR A 412 -4.94 28.09 13.27
N LEU A 413 -4.05 29.03 13.22
CA LEU A 413 -3.11 29.36 14.30
C LEU A 413 -3.66 30.53 15.10
N SER A 414 -3.83 30.34 16.41
CA SER A 414 -4.27 31.43 17.30
C SER A 414 -3.10 32.40 17.59
N PRO A 415 -3.34 33.74 17.61
CA PRO A 415 -4.55 34.47 17.32
C PRO A 415 -4.61 34.97 15.83
N GLY A 416 -5.46 34.39 15.03
CA GLY A 416 -5.98 35.07 13.84
C GLY A 416 -5.39 34.72 12.47
N ASN A 417 -4.50 33.75 12.32
CA ASN A 417 -3.86 33.43 11.06
C ASN A 417 -4.20 32.03 10.54
N ASN A 418 -4.53 31.92 9.26
CA ASN A 418 -4.55 30.62 8.58
C ASN A 418 -3.13 30.12 8.37
N SER A 419 -2.97 28.81 8.35
CA SER A 419 -1.71 28.12 8.09
C SER A 419 -1.66 27.55 6.68
N ASP A 420 -0.48 27.50 6.10
CA ASP A 420 -0.16 26.76 4.89
C ASP A 420 0.68 25.51 5.20
N ARG A 421 1.12 25.33 6.44
CA ARG A 421 2.02 24.24 6.82
C ARG A 421 1.38 22.87 6.60
N ILE A 422 2.19 21.95 6.14
CA ILE A 422 1.91 20.52 6.13
C ILE A 422 2.88 19.88 7.13
N GLN A 423 2.36 19.11 8.07
CA GLN A 423 3.13 18.38 9.06
C GLN A 423 2.83 16.89 8.93
N PHE A 424 3.79 16.03 9.25
CA PHE A 424 3.59 14.59 9.19
C PHE A 424 3.99 13.87 10.48
N ILE A 425 3.37 12.71 10.66
CA ILE A 425 3.77 11.73 11.67
C ILE A 425 4.01 10.38 11.00
N THR A 426 4.83 9.54 11.64
CA THR A 426 4.91 8.11 11.31
C THR A 426 3.95 7.36 12.21
N ILE A 427 2.85 6.82 11.65
CA ILE A 427 1.71 6.30 12.42
C ILE A 427 2.09 5.13 13.33
N SER A 428 3.06 4.30 12.93
CA SER A 428 3.47 3.11 13.71
C SER A 428 4.29 3.45 14.95
N SER A 429 5.18 4.45 14.88
CA SER A 429 6.18 4.70 15.90
C SER A 429 5.69 5.57 17.07
N GLY A 430 4.63 6.37 16.88
CA GLY A 430 4.29 7.43 17.83
C GLY A 430 5.30 8.58 17.80
N GLY A 431 5.00 9.65 18.51
CA GLY A 431 5.85 10.83 18.64
C GLY A 431 5.31 12.07 17.94
N SER A 432 5.95 13.20 18.17
CA SER A 432 5.50 14.49 17.67
C SER A 432 5.67 14.63 16.16
N ALA A 433 4.84 15.47 15.57
CA ALA A 433 4.87 15.77 14.15
C ALA A 433 6.17 16.48 13.75
N GLN A 434 6.51 16.31 12.48
CA GLN A 434 7.65 16.94 11.82
C GLN A 434 7.16 17.77 10.63
N ASP A 435 7.94 18.73 10.22
CA ASP A 435 7.67 19.53 9.04
C ASP A 435 7.72 18.66 7.77
N PHE A 436 6.74 18.85 6.89
CA PHE A 436 6.64 18.15 5.61
C PHE A 436 6.87 19.10 4.43
N GLY A 437 6.34 20.30 4.49
CA GLY A 437 6.30 21.33 3.46
C GLY A 437 5.08 22.22 3.63
N ASP A 438 4.66 22.91 2.56
CA ASP A 438 3.59 23.89 2.63
C ASP A 438 2.52 23.67 1.55
N LEU A 439 1.28 24.05 1.84
CA LEU A 439 0.25 24.31 0.84
C LEU A 439 0.64 25.56 0.04
N THR A 440 0.09 25.70 -1.15
CA THR A 440 0.33 26.90 -1.97
C THR A 440 -0.41 28.14 -1.44
N ILE A 441 -1.36 27.95 -0.55
CA ILE A 441 -2.13 29.02 0.11
C ILE A 441 -2.34 28.70 1.60
N SER A 442 -2.39 29.74 2.43
CA SER A 442 -2.81 29.61 3.82
C SER A 442 -4.33 29.40 3.89
N THR A 443 -4.76 28.33 4.52
CA THR A 443 -6.17 27.93 4.58
C THR A 443 -6.54 27.31 5.91
N ASN A 444 -7.82 27.35 6.26
CA ASN A 444 -8.41 26.61 7.36
C ASN A 444 -9.70 25.92 6.91
N ARG A 445 -10.24 25.04 7.77
CA ARG A 445 -11.53 24.37 7.53
C ARG A 445 -11.53 23.48 6.27
N SER A 446 -10.38 23.07 5.82
CA SER A 446 -10.20 22.12 4.76
C SER A 446 -10.35 20.68 5.24
N ASP A 447 -10.51 19.77 4.31
CA ASP A 447 -10.50 18.33 4.54
C ASP A 447 -9.56 17.67 3.53
N GLY A 448 -9.31 16.37 3.68
CA GLY A 448 -8.37 15.66 2.82
C GLY A 448 -8.76 14.22 2.60
N PHE A 449 -8.28 13.68 1.48
CA PHE A 449 -8.40 12.26 1.13
C PHE A 449 -7.18 11.79 0.38
N THR A 450 -7.05 10.47 0.20
CA THR A 450 -5.87 9.86 -0.46
C THR A 450 -6.26 8.70 -1.35
N ASP A 451 -5.41 8.34 -2.31
CA ASP A 451 -5.53 7.10 -3.07
C ASP A 451 -5.20 5.85 -2.23
N SER A 452 -4.74 6.03 -1.02
CA SER A 452 -4.48 4.95 -0.05
C SER A 452 -5.72 4.53 0.74
N HIS A 453 -6.89 5.05 0.40
CA HIS A 453 -8.17 4.67 1.00
C HIS A 453 -8.12 4.67 2.54
N GLY A 454 -8.03 5.86 3.13
CA GLY A 454 -7.98 6.01 4.60
C GLY A 454 -6.77 5.32 5.27
N GLY A 455 -5.65 5.19 4.55
CA GLY A 455 -4.45 4.52 5.04
C GLY A 455 -4.41 3.01 4.84
N LEU A 456 -5.37 2.42 4.17
CA LEU A 456 -5.45 0.95 3.98
C LEU A 456 -4.68 0.44 2.76
N GLY A 457 -4.10 1.34 1.97
CA GLY A 457 -3.28 0.96 0.81
C GLY A 457 -4.07 0.43 -0.38
N GLY A 458 -5.31 0.84 -0.55
CA GLY A 458 -6.18 0.54 -1.70
C GLY A 458 -6.13 -0.91 -2.21
N PHE A 459 -7.19 -1.63 -2.06
CA PHE A 459 -7.35 -2.96 -2.65
C PHE A 459 -8.17 -2.88 -3.94
#